data_b8c53d3c28e3a3e218265bfaf59984e6
#
_entry.id   b8c53d3c28e3a3e218265bfaf59984e6
#
_cell.length_a   1.000
_cell.length_b   1.000
_cell.length_c   1.000
_cell.angle_alpha   90.00
_cell.angle_beta   90.00
_cell.angle_gamma   90.00
#
_symmetry.space_group_name_H-M   'P 1'
#
loop_
_entity.id
_entity.type
_entity.pdbx_description
1 polymer ?
#
loop_
_entity_poly.entity_id
_entity_poly.type
_entity_poly.pdbx_seq_one_letter_code
_entity_poly.pdbx_strand_id
1 'polypeptide(L)'
;DVLNEQRQVIYKQRKEILEDKDLDDLISNMRADVLSSTFEAHIPEYEIETNWKVDELTNILESEFNLQFNLKAELENSESNTQEVLNKLLDFADEIYLEKRNKFPNVYSQLENQIILQVIDQSWKNHINQLDSLRQNIGFRSYAGKDPRLEYKREAFEMFEQLLETIKKESTRFLCRVEVKPEDEQEIEKMKSREVLEKTKTIHENSPSAFMDNSVSNQQVSNKDKPAEGNRRLRRLQAKANRKKKK
;
A
#
# COMPACT_ATOMS: atom_id res chain seq x y z
N ASP A 1 2.65 -9.24 22.80
CA ASP A 1 2.16 -8.16 22.32
C ASP A 1 1.80 -8.27 20.87
N VAL A 2 0.84 -9.19 20.59
CA VAL A 2 0.45 -9.68 19.27
C VAL A 2 0.18 -8.52 18.28
N LEU A 3 -0.65 -7.56 18.67
CA LEU A 3 -0.98 -6.43 17.80
C LEU A 3 0.24 -5.60 17.42
N ASN A 4 1.21 -5.46 18.32
CA ASN A 4 2.42 -4.68 18.04
C ASN A 4 3.35 -5.41 17.06
N GLU A 5 3.46 -6.73 17.19
CA GLU A 5 4.23 -7.58 16.27
C GLU A 5 3.61 -7.54 14.86
N GLN A 6 2.30 -7.72 14.76
CA GLN A 6 1.56 -7.62 13.49
C GLN A 6 1.69 -6.24 12.85
N ARG A 7 1.62 -5.16 13.66
CA ARG A 7 1.83 -3.79 13.20
C ARG A 7 3.22 -3.60 12.59
N GLN A 8 4.26 -4.15 13.21
CA GLN A 8 5.63 -4.04 12.68
C GLN A 8 5.75 -4.70 11.31
N VAL A 9 5.12 -5.88 11.11
CA VAL A 9 5.11 -6.57 9.81
C VAL A 9 4.43 -5.70 8.74
N ILE A 10 3.22 -5.20 9.02
CA ILE A 10 2.47 -4.37 8.06
C ILE A 10 3.21 -3.06 7.74
N TYR A 11 3.80 -2.41 8.74
CA TYR A 11 4.55 -1.16 8.51
C TYR A 11 5.84 -1.40 7.73
N LYS A 12 6.48 -2.54 7.93
CA LYS A 12 7.66 -2.94 7.13
C LYS A 12 7.27 -3.16 5.68
N GLN A 13 6.23 -3.94 5.40
CA GLN A 13 5.72 -4.16 4.04
C GLN A 13 5.31 -2.85 3.37
N ARG A 14 4.57 -1.99 4.09
CA ARG A 14 4.17 -0.69 3.59
C ARG A 14 5.36 0.21 3.25
N LYS A 15 6.41 0.16 4.07
CA LYS A 15 7.64 0.91 3.83
C LYS A 15 8.39 0.39 2.60
N GLU A 16 8.50 -0.92 2.45
CA GLU A 16 9.13 -1.56 1.29
C GLU A 16 8.43 -1.13 -0.01
N ILE A 17 7.09 -1.17 -0.07
CA ILE A 17 6.31 -0.72 -1.22
C ILE A 17 6.51 0.78 -1.53
N LEU A 18 6.68 1.63 -0.50
CA LEU A 18 6.93 3.06 -0.70
C LEU A 18 8.35 3.38 -1.19
N GLU A 19 9.32 2.58 -0.79
CA GLU A 19 10.75 2.76 -1.13
C GLU A 19 11.11 2.09 -2.46
N ASP A 20 10.40 1.01 -2.81
CA ASP A 20 10.63 0.27 -4.05
C ASP A 20 9.97 0.99 -5.23
N LYS A 21 10.78 1.18 -6.27
CA LYS A 21 10.31 1.83 -7.50
C LYS A 21 9.78 0.82 -8.52
N ASP A 22 10.07 -0.45 -8.30
CA ASP A 22 9.69 -1.52 -9.20
C ASP A 22 9.06 -2.67 -8.41
N LEU A 23 7.74 -2.78 -8.50
CA LEU A 23 6.95 -3.81 -7.83
C LEU A 23 6.63 -5.00 -8.74
N ASP A 24 7.29 -5.14 -9.87
CA ASP A 24 6.99 -6.14 -10.90
C ASP A 24 6.98 -7.55 -10.34
N ASP A 25 8.08 -7.93 -9.67
CA ASP A 25 8.22 -9.27 -9.10
C ASP A 25 7.18 -9.51 -7.99
N LEU A 26 6.92 -8.51 -7.16
CA LEU A 26 5.91 -8.61 -6.09
C LEU A 26 4.52 -8.83 -6.68
N ILE A 27 4.12 -8.05 -7.67
CA ILE A 27 2.80 -8.12 -8.30
C ILE A 27 2.63 -9.43 -9.08
N SER A 28 3.65 -9.86 -9.83
CA SER A 28 3.64 -11.12 -10.57
C SER A 28 3.49 -12.30 -9.62
N ASN A 29 4.28 -12.34 -8.53
CA ASN A 29 4.18 -13.40 -7.53
C ASN A 29 2.81 -13.40 -6.82
N MET A 30 2.29 -12.23 -6.43
CA MET A 30 0.96 -12.13 -5.82
C MET A 30 -0.14 -12.64 -6.76
N ARG A 31 -0.07 -12.27 -8.05
CA ARG A 31 -1.02 -12.72 -9.07
C ARG A 31 -0.96 -14.23 -9.25
N ALA A 32 0.25 -14.78 -9.37
CA ALA A 32 0.46 -16.22 -9.49
C ALA A 32 -0.09 -16.99 -8.27
N ASP A 33 0.24 -16.53 -7.05
CA ASP A 33 -0.25 -17.14 -5.81
C ASP A 33 -1.79 -17.15 -5.74
N VAL A 34 -2.42 -16.01 -6.04
CA VAL A 34 -3.89 -15.86 -5.95
C VAL A 34 -4.60 -16.68 -7.02
N LEU A 35 -4.12 -16.68 -8.26
CA LEU A 35 -4.72 -17.46 -9.33
C LEU A 35 -4.53 -18.96 -9.10
N SER A 36 -3.33 -19.40 -8.65
CA SER A 36 -3.09 -20.81 -8.33
C SER A 36 -3.99 -21.29 -7.19
N SER A 37 -4.07 -20.56 -6.09
CA SER A 37 -4.95 -20.93 -4.97
C SER A 37 -6.43 -20.93 -5.35
N THR A 38 -6.85 -20.00 -6.21
CA THR A 38 -8.22 -19.96 -6.72
C THR A 38 -8.50 -21.15 -7.65
N PHE A 39 -7.56 -21.50 -8.52
CA PHE A 39 -7.66 -22.65 -9.41
C PHE A 39 -7.74 -23.95 -8.62
N GLU A 40 -6.80 -24.19 -7.70
CA GLU A 40 -6.73 -25.41 -6.88
C GLU A 40 -8.00 -25.61 -6.01
N ALA A 41 -8.58 -24.51 -5.51
CA ALA A 41 -9.82 -24.58 -4.74
C ALA A 41 -11.04 -25.07 -5.56
N HIS A 42 -11.01 -24.91 -6.88
CA HIS A 42 -12.12 -25.28 -7.77
C HIS A 42 -11.82 -26.53 -8.61
N ILE A 43 -10.54 -26.78 -8.90
CA ILE A 43 -10.05 -27.91 -9.70
C ILE A 43 -8.90 -28.59 -8.92
N PRO A 44 -9.19 -29.32 -7.85
CA PRO A 44 -8.17 -30.03 -7.08
C PRO A 44 -7.56 -31.17 -7.92
N GLU A 45 -6.25 -31.30 -7.93
CA GLU A 45 -5.51 -32.28 -8.72
C GLU A 45 -5.91 -33.74 -8.40
N TYR A 46 -6.29 -33.99 -7.14
CA TYR A 46 -6.59 -35.34 -6.65
C TYR A 46 -8.07 -35.73 -6.66
N GLU A 47 -8.94 -34.85 -7.17
CA GLU A 47 -10.36 -35.10 -7.28
C GLU A 47 -10.78 -35.58 -8.71
N ILE A 48 -11.90 -36.33 -8.74
CA ILE A 48 -12.48 -36.78 -10.01
C ILE A 48 -12.99 -35.55 -10.76
N GLU A 49 -12.76 -35.51 -12.06
CA GLU A 49 -13.17 -34.41 -12.97
C GLU A 49 -14.65 -34.01 -12.85
N THR A 50 -15.52 -34.94 -12.48
CA THR A 50 -16.96 -34.65 -12.25
C THR A 50 -17.23 -33.73 -11.07
N ASN A 51 -16.28 -33.59 -10.15
CA ASN A 51 -16.36 -32.70 -8.97
C ASN A 51 -15.78 -31.34 -9.26
N TRP A 52 -15.11 -31.14 -10.38
CA TRP A 52 -14.49 -29.86 -10.72
C TRP A 52 -15.55 -28.79 -10.97
N LYS A 53 -15.34 -27.63 -10.36
CA LYS A 53 -16.24 -26.48 -10.45
C LYS A 53 -15.82 -25.52 -11.57
N VAL A 54 -15.73 -26.05 -12.79
CA VAL A 54 -15.19 -25.32 -13.95
C VAL A 54 -15.99 -24.05 -14.25
N ASP A 55 -17.33 -24.11 -14.18
CA ASP A 55 -18.19 -22.96 -14.44
C ASP A 55 -18.05 -21.87 -13.35
N GLU A 56 -17.91 -22.28 -12.06
CA GLU A 56 -17.68 -21.33 -10.96
C GLU A 56 -16.33 -20.62 -11.15
N LEU A 57 -15.27 -21.37 -11.47
CA LEU A 57 -13.95 -20.82 -11.72
C LEU A 57 -13.95 -19.85 -12.91
N THR A 58 -14.58 -20.23 -14.02
CA THR A 58 -14.72 -19.36 -15.20
C THR A 58 -15.39 -18.03 -14.82
N ASN A 59 -16.49 -18.08 -14.07
CA ASN A 59 -17.19 -16.89 -13.61
C ASN A 59 -16.31 -16.01 -12.68
N ILE A 60 -15.49 -16.62 -11.81
CA ILE A 60 -14.56 -15.89 -10.94
C ILE A 60 -13.47 -15.22 -11.77
N LEU A 61 -12.87 -15.95 -12.72
CA LEU A 61 -11.84 -15.39 -13.61
C LEU A 61 -12.35 -14.17 -14.39
N GLU A 62 -13.56 -14.24 -14.91
CA GLU A 62 -14.18 -13.13 -15.64
C GLU A 62 -14.59 -11.97 -14.71
N SER A 63 -15.32 -12.26 -13.63
CA SER A 63 -15.93 -11.23 -12.79
C SER A 63 -14.96 -10.58 -11.82
N GLU A 64 -14.05 -11.35 -11.21
CA GLU A 64 -13.10 -10.83 -10.22
C GLU A 64 -11.79 -10.36 -10.86
N PHE A 65 -11.26 -11.06 -11.86
CA PHE A 65 -9.95 -10.78 -12.44
C PHE A 65 -9.99 -10.20 -13.85
N ASN A 66 -11.19 -10.11 -14.47
CA ASN A 66 -11.37 -9.63 -15.85
C ASN A 66 -10.53 -10.44 -16.87
N LEU A 67 -10.41 -11.76 -16.65
CA LEU A 67 -9.68 -12.69 -17.48
C LEU A 67 -10.68 -13.57 -18.27
N GLN A 68 -10.68 -13.42 -19.60
CA GLN A 68 -11.51 -14.23 -20.50
C GLN A 68 -10.70 -15.44 -20.99
N PHE A 69 -10.54 -16.42 -20.10
CA PHE A 69 -9.81 -17.66 -20.38
C PHE A 69 -10.77 -18.82 -20.65
N ASN A 70 -10.60 -19.51 -21.78
CA ASN A 70 -11.47 -20.64 -22.13
C ASN A 70 -11.03 -21.93 -21.43
N LEU A 71 -11.34 -22.00 -20.14
CA LEU A 71 -10.90 -23.07 -19.24
C LEU A 71 -11.36 -24.45 -19.72
N LYS A 72 -12.60 -24.58 -20.27
CA LYS A 72 -13.14 -25.85 -20.75
C LYS A 72 -12.33 -26.40 -21.91
N ALA A 73 -12.06 -25.58 -22.91
CA ALA A 73 -11.27 -25.98 -24.06
C ALA A 73 -9.85 -26.39 -23.69
N GLU A 74 -9.24 -25.69 -22.72
CA GLU A 74 -7.88 -26.02 -22.26
C GLU A 74 -7.84 -27.34 -21.48
N LEU A 75 -8.83 -27.63 -20.66
CA LEU A 75 -8.93 -28.90 -19.94
C LEU A 75 -9.11 -30.07 -20.91
N GLU A 76 -9.94 -29.92 -21.95
CA GLU A 76 -10.11 -30.93 -23.00
C GLU A 76 -8.82 -31.13 -23.80
N ASN A 77 -8.13 -30.07 -24.18
CA ASN A 77 -6.87 -30.11 -24.96
C ASN A 77 -5.68 -30.71 -24.20
N SER A 78 -5.63 -30.51 -22.89
CA SER A 78 -4.53 -30.96 -22.04
C SER A 78 -4.74 -32.36 -21.45
N GLU A 79 -5.71 -33.14 -21.99
CA GLU A 79 -6.06 -34.47 -21.50
C GLU A 79 -6.23 -34.47 -19.94
N SER A 80 -6.90 -33.44 -19.44
CA SER A 80 -7.15 -33.22 -17.99
C SER A 80 -5.89 -33.02 -17.12
N ASN A 81 -4.76 -32.66 -17.73
CA ASN A 81 -3.56 -32.26 -16.96
C ASN A 81 -3.76 -30.87 -16.35
N THR A 82 -4.20 -30.85 -15.09
CA THR A 82 -4.54 -29.62 -14.35
C THR A 82 -3.36 -28.66 -14.21
N GLN A 83 -2.15 -29.17 -14.01
CA GLN A 83 -0.95 -28.36 -13.87
C GLN A 83 -0.57 -27.63 -15.17
N GLU A 84 -0.75 -28.27 -16.31
CA GLU A 84 -0.52 -27.65 -17.61
C GLU A 84 -1.52 -26.53 -17.87
N VAL A 85 -2.80 -26.75 -17.55
CA VAL A 85 -3.86 -25.75 -17.68
C VAL A 85 -3.61 -24.56 -16.74
N LEU A 86 -3.18 -24.82 -15.49
CA LEU A 86 -2.80 -23.77 -14.55
C LEU A 86 -1.66 -22.92 -15.11
N ASN A 87 -0.59 -23.54 -15.63
CA ASN A 87 0.53 -22.79 -16.21
C ASN A 87 0.07 -21.90 -17.39
N LYS A 88 -0.77 -22.43 -18.27
CA LYS A 88 -1.34 -21.64 -19.38
C LYS A 88 -2.20 -20.46 -18.88
N LEU A 89 -2.96 -20.65 -17.79
CA LEU A 89 -3.74 -19.59 -17.18
C LEU A 89 -2.84 -18.49 -16.60
N LEU A 90 -1.73 -18.86 -15.93
CA LEU A 90 -0.78 -17.91 -15.37
C LEU A 90 -0.08 -17.11 -16.48
N ASP A 91 0.42 -17.79 -17.51
CA ASP A 91 1.04 -17.15 -18.68
C ASP A 91 0.10 -16.16 -19.36
N PHE A 92 -1.16 -16.57 -19.56
CA PHE A 92 -2.21 -15.74 -20.15
C PHE A 92 -2.51 -14.49 -19.29
N ALA A 93 -2.58 -14.66 -17.97
CA ALA A 93 -2.83 -13.55 -17.05
C ALA A 93 -1.65 -12.57 -17.04
N ASP A 94 -0.42 -13.07 -17.12
CA ASP A 94 0.79 -12.26 -17.19
C ASP A 94 0.86 -11.47 -18.51
N GLU A 95 0.55 -12.11 -19.64
CA GLU A 95 0.53 -11.46 -20.95
C GLU A 95 -0.46 -10.29 -20.99
N ILE A 96 -1.71 -10.52 -20.54
CA ILE A 96 -2.74 -9.46 -20.49
C ILE A 96 -2.32 -8.32 -19.58
N TYR A 97 -1.73 -8.63 -18.41
CA TYR A 97 -1.29 -7.62 -17.47
C TYR A 97 -0.15 -6.77 -18.04
N LEU A 98 0.85 -7.41 -18.63
CA LEU A 98 1.99 -6.73 -19.27
C LEU A 98 1.53 -5.87 -20.47
N GLU A 99 0.57 -6.35 -21.27
CA GLU A 99 0.01 -5.57 -22.36
C GLU A 99 -0.64 -4.27 -21.86
N LYS A 100 -1.43 -4.34 -20.78
CA LYS A 100 -2.06 -3.16 -20.14
C LYS A 100 -0.99 -2.20 -19.62
N ARG A 101 0.00 -2.72 -18.90
CA ARG A 101 1.06 -1.93 -18.29
C ARG A 101 1.93 -1.22 -19.33
N ASN A 102 2.28 -1.92 -20.42
CA ASN A 102 3.13 -1.37 -21.47
C ASN A 102 2.48 -0.23 -22.27
N LYS A 103 1.14 -0.12 -22.25
CA LYS A 103 0.43 1.01 -22.86
C LYS A 103 0.72 2.33 -22.14
N PHE A 104 0.84 2.31 -20.80
CA PHE A 104 1.03 3.51 -19.95
C PHE A 104 1.96 3.21 -18.76
N PRO A 105 3.26 2.91 -18.98
CA PRO A 105 4.12 2.36 -17.94
C PRO A 105 4.30 3.26 -16.72
N ASN A 106 4.42 4.57 -16.92
CA ASN A 106 4.60 5.54 -15.83
C ASN A 106 3.36 5.70 -14.96
N VAL A 107 2.18 5.58 -15.57
CA VAL A 107 0.90 5.70 -14.88
C VAL A 107 0.61 4.43 -14.10
N TYR A 108 0.85 3.27 -14.71
CA TYR A 108 0.66 1.98 -14.05
C TYR A 108 1.55 1.81 -12.82
N SER A 109 2.83 2.14 -12.87
CA SER A 109 3.73 2.03 -11.72
C SER A 109 3.24 2.85 -10.50
N GLN A 110 2.69 4.05 -10.73
CA GLN A 110 2.12 4.85 -9.64
C GLN A 110 0.80 4.29 -9.13
N LEU A 111 -0.04 3.80 -10.04
CA LEU A 111 -1.33 3.21 -9.74
C LEU A 111 -1.17 1.91 -8.96
N GLU A 112 -0.21 1.07 -9.32
CA GLU A 112 0.18 -0.15 -8.61
C GLU A 112 0.52 0.15 -7.15
N ASN A 113 1.43 1.09 -6.90
CA ASN A 113 1.78 1.52 -5.55
C ASN A 113 0.56 2.05 -4.78
N GLN A 114 -0.23 2.91 -5.41
CA GLN A 114 -1.41 3.51 -4.76
C GLN A 114 -2.46 2.47 -4.40
N ILE A 115 -2.78 1.53 -5.30
CA ILE A 115 -3.76 0.48 -5.05
C ILE A 115 -3.31 -0.42 -3.92
N ILE A 116 -2.07 -0.93 -3.96
CA ILE A 116 -1.56 -1.84 -2.93
C ILE A 116 -1.55 -1.15 -1.56
N LEU A 117 -1.07 0.09 -1.48
CA LEU A 117 -1.07 0.85 -0.22
C LEU A 117 -2.49 1.10 0.31
N GLN A 118 -3.44 1.44 -0.56
CA GLN A 118 -4.83 1.63 -0.18
C GLN A 118 -5.47 0.34 0.35
N VAL A 119 -5.22 -0.79 -0.30
CA VAL A 119 -5.72 -2.11 0.13
C VAL A 119 -5.12 -2.47 1.49
N ILE A 120 -3.80 -2.30 1.69
CA ILE A 120 -3.14 -2.55 2.97
C ILE A 120 -3.77 -1.68 4.07
N ASP A 121 -3.90 -0.37 3.85
CA ASP A 121 -4.40 0.56 4.85
C ASP A 121 -5.85 0.25 5.24
N GLN A 122 -6.71 -0.07 4.27
CA GLN A 122 -8.10 -0.43 4.53
C GLN A 122 -8.24 -1.78 5.23
N SER A 123 -7.51 -2.80 4.77
CA SER A 123 -7.53 -4.14 5.35
C SER A 123 -6.97 -4.14 6.77
N TRP A 124 -5.88 -3.41 7.02
CA TRP A 124 -5.31 -3.24 8.34
C TRP A 124 -6.27 -2.54 9.32
N LYS A 125 -6.95 -1.50 8.87
CA LYS A 125 -7.98 -0.82 9.68
C LYS A 125 -9.11 -1.78 10.09
N ASN A 126 -9.58 -2.60 9.15
CA ASN A 126 -10.62 -3.59 9.43
C ASN A 126 -10.11 -4.66 10.40
N HIS A 127 -8.87 -5.11 10.24
CA HIS A 127 -8.26 -6.10 11.13
C HIS A 127 -8.13 -5.61 12.57
N ILE A 128 -7.72 -4.34 12.79
CA ILE A 128 -7.68 -3.76 14.14
C ILE A 128 -9.07 -3.81 14.79
N ASN A 129 -10.12 -3.44 14.07
CA ASN A 129 -11.49 -3.49 14.58
C ASN A 129 -11.93 -4.93 14.94
N GLN A 130 -11.52 -5.91 14.12
CA GLN A 130 -11.79 -7.33 14.39
C GLN A 130 -11.03 -7.83 15.63
N LEU A 131 -9.76 -7.45 15.80
CA LEU A 131 -8.98 -7.78 17.00
C LEU A 131 -9.55 -7.14 18.26
N ASP A 132 -10.06 -5.91 18.19
CA ASP A 132 -10.73 -5.28 19.33
C ASP A 132 -12.02 -6.02 19.71
N SER A 133 -12.80 -6.47 18.72
CA SER A 133 -13.98 -7.32 18.95
C SER A 133 -13.60 -8.66 19.54
N LEU A 134 -12.54 -9.31 19.06
CA LEU A 134 -12.02 -10.55 19.62
C LEU A 134 -11.61 -10.35 21.08
N ARG A 135 -10.87 -9.28 21.39
CA ARG A 135 -10.42 -8.93 22.74
C ARG A 135 -11.58 -8.75 23.73
N GLN A 136 -12.69 -8.16 23.29
CA GLN A 136 -13.87 -7.99 24.15
C GLN A 136 -14.57 -9.33 24.44
N ASN A 137 -14.56 -10.25 23.48
CA ASN A 137 -15.33 -11.49 23.55
C ASN A 137 -14.50 -12.69 24.05
N ILE A 138 -13.18 -12.62 24.03
CA ILE A 138 -12.31 -13.78 24.35
C ILE A 138 -12.48 -14.26 25.79
N GLY A 139 -12.88 -13.39 26.71
CA GLY A 139 -13.15 -13.71 28.10
C GLY A 139 -14.20 -14.82 28.29
N PHE A 140 -15.17 -14.92 27.36
CA PHE A 140 -16.19 -15.96 27.40
C PHE A 140 -15.63 -17.38 27.18
N ARG A 141 -14.43 -17.52 26.58
CA ARG A 141 -13.77 -18.83 26.39
C ARG A 141 -13.38 -19.50 27.70
N SER A 142 -13.21 -18.71 28.79
CA SER A 142 -12.94 -19.26 30.12
C SER A 142 -14.05 -20.16 30.65
N TYR A 143 -15.31 -19.92 30.27
CA TYR A 143 -16.45 -20.78 30.65
C TYR A 143 -16.34 -22.19 30.03
N ALA A 144 -15.62 -22.33 28.91
CA ALA A 144 -15.34 -23.60 28.26
C ALA A 144 -14.04 -24.24 28.75
N GLY A 145 -13.45 -23.76 29.86
CA GLY A 145 -12.21 -24.29 30.43
C GLY A 145 -10.94 -23.98 29.62
N LYS A 146 -11.00 -23.04 28.66
CA LYS A 146 -9.86 -22.62 27.86
C LYS A 146 -9.18 -21.40 28.46
N ASP A 147 -7.85 -21.32 28.35
CA ASP A 147 -7.11 -20.11 28.71
C ASP A 147 -7.37 -18.99 27.68
N PRO A 148 -8.04 -17.88 28.08
CA PRO A 148 -8.35 -16.80 27.16
C PRO A 148 -7.15 -16.14 26.50
N ARG A 149 -5.97 -16.16 27.16
CA ARG A 149 -4.74 -15.57 26.61
C ARG A 149 -4.17 -16.41 25.47
N LEU A 150 -4.20 -17.74 25.62
CA LEU A 150 -3.74 -18.65 24.57
C LEU A 150 -4.70 -18.65 23.38
N GLU A 151 -6.02 -18.66 23.64
CA GLU A 151 -7.03 -18.59 22.59
C GLU A 151 -6.95 -17.26 21.83
N TYR A 152 -6.76 -16.13 22.52
CA TYR A 152 -6.55 -14.84 21.87
C TYR A 152 -5.34 -14.85 20.93
N LYS A 153 -4.21 -15.37 21.38
CA LYS A 153 -3.01 -15.43 20.52
C LYS A 153 -3.24 -16.28 19.28
N ARG A 154 -3.89 -17.43 19.43
CA ARG A 154 -4.18 -18.34 18.33
C ARG A 154 -5.14 -17.70 17.32
N GLU A 155 -6.29 -17.22 17.80
CA GLU A 155 -7.29 -16.60 16.94
C GLU A 155 -6.75 -15.32 16.26
N ALA A 156 -5.98 -14.51 16.98
CA ALA A 156 -5.34 -13.32 16.40
C ALA A 156 -4.29 -13.65 15.35
N PHE A 157 -3.60 -14.78 15.46
CA PHE A 157 -2.67 -15.26 14.44
C PHE A 157 -3.42 -15.73 13.19
N GLU A 158 -4.44 -16.57 13.36
CA GLU A 158 -5.30 -17.03 12.24
C GLU A 158 -5.94 -15.84 11.50
N MET A 159 -6.43 -14.82 12.22
CA MET A 159 -6.97 -13.59 11.63
C MET A 159 -5.91 -12.78 10.87
N PHE A 160 -4.66 -12.81 11.33
CA PHE A 160 -3.58 -12.12 10.64
C PHE A 160 -3.15 -12.82 9.35
N GLU A 161 -3.11 -14.15 9.34
CA GLU A 161 -2.91 -14.91 8.10
C GLU A 161 -4.01 -14.60 7.07
N GLN A 162 -5.28 -14.59 7.49
CA GLN A 162 -6.39 -14.21 6.64
C GLN A 162 -6.29 -12.77 6.13
N LEU A 163 -5.77 -11.85 6.95
CA LEU A 163 -5.49 -10.49 6.52
C LEU A 163 -4.49 -10.44 5.37
N LEU A 164 -3.37 -11.17 5.48
CA LEU A 164 -2.33 -11.19 4.44
C LEU A 164 -2.85 -11.79 3.13
N GLU A 165 -3.63 -12.86 3.22
CA GLU A 165 -4.30 -13.45 2.05
C GLU A 165 -5.32 -12.50 1.42
N THR A 166 -6.10 -11.79 2.25
CA THR A 166 -7.07 -10.78 1.78
C THR A 166 -6.36 -9.64 1.06
N ILE A 167 -5.22 -9.16 1.60
CA ILE A 167 -4.42 -8.11 0.95
C ILE A 167 -3.94 -8.59 -0.44
N LYS A 168 -3.40 -9.81 -0.54
CA LYS A 168 -2.97 -10.37 -1.82
C LYS A 168 -4.14 -10.46 -2.81
N LYS A 169 -5.25 -11.06 -2.40
CA LYS A 169 -6.44 -11.27 -3.25
C LYS A 169 -7.04 -9.96 -3.72
N GLU A 170 -7.29 -9.02 -2.82
CA GLU A 170 -7.89 -7.73 -3.16
C GLU A 170 -6.95 -6.88 -4.03
N SER A 171 -5.64 -6.85 -3.73
CA SER A 171 -4.67 -6.15 -4.57
C SER A 171 -4.66 -6.71 -5.99
N THR A 172 -4.57 -8.03 -6.14
CA THR A 172 -4.59 -8.70 -7.45
C THR A 172 -5.89 -8.41 -8.19
N ARG A 173 -7.04 -8.48 -7.51
CA ARG A 173 -8.35 -8.21 -8.11
C ARG A 173 -8.44 -6.79 -8.64
N PHE A 174 -8.02 -5.79 -7.86
CA PHE A 174 -8.05 -4.40 -8.31
C PHE A 174 -7.07 -4.16 -9.46
N LEU A 175 -5.85 -4.68 -9.37
CA LEU A 175 -4.84 -4.51 -10.41
C LEU A 175 -5.24 -5.16 -11.75
N CYS A 176 -5.86 -6.35 -11.72
CA CYS A 176 -6.33 -7.00 -12.93
C CYS A 176 -7.51 -6.27 -13.59
N ARG A 177 -8.38 -5.61 -12.80
CA ARG A 177 -9.57 -4.92 -13.29
C ARG A 177 -9.35 -3.48 -13.71
N VAL A 178 -8.30 -2.86 -13.20
CA VAL A 178 -8.02 -1.46 -13.49
C VAL A 178 -7.72 -1.27 -14.98
N GLU A 179 -8.34 -0.25 -15.56
CA GLU A 179 -8.11 0.19 -16.93
C GLU A 179 -7.78 1.68 -16.92
N VAL A 180 -6.65 2.02 -17.50
CA VAL A 180 -6.20 3.39 -17.62
C VAL A 180 -6.68 3.97 -18.96
N LYS A 181 -7.35 5.11 -18.92
CA LYS A 181 -7.75 5.85 -20.13
C LYS A 181 -6.69 6.86 -20.51
N PRO A 182 -6.54 7.20 -21.80
CA PRO A 182 -5.58 8.22 -22.25
C PRO A 182 -5.76 9.60 -21.59
N GLU A 183 -6.96 9.89 -21.10
CA GLU A 183 -7.28 11.13 -20.38
C GLU A 183 -6.63 11.17 -18.99
N ASP A 184 -6.54 10.03 -18.33
CA ASP A 184 -5.95 9.89 -17.00
C ASP A 184 -4.44 10.18 -17.04
N GLU A 185 -3.73 9.84 -18.12
CA GLU A 185 -2.31 10.15 -18.30
C GLU A 185 -2.06 11.65 -18.31
N GLN A 186 -2.89 12.42 -19.01
CA GLN A 186 -2.77 13.88 -19.05
C GLN A 186 -3.08 14.55 -17.72
N GLU A 187 -4.00 14.00 -16.93
CA GLU A 187 -4.31 14.53 -15.59
C GLU A 187 -3.19 14.26 -14.60
N ILE A 188 -2.62 13.06 -14.62
CA ILE A 188 -1.49 12.67 -13.76
C ILE A 188 -0.25 13.51 -14.11
N GLU A 189 0.01 13.76 -15.39
CA GLU A 189 1.13 14.60 -15.83
C GLU A 189 0.94 16.07 -15.41
N LYS A 190 -0.30 16.58 -15.48
CA LYS A 190 -0.65 17.92 -14.97
C LYS A 190 -0.52 18.03 -13.46
N MET A 191 -0.89 16.97 -12.71
CA MET A 191 -0.71 16.92 -11.25
C MET A 191 0.75 16.91 -10.85
N LYS A 192 1.59 16.09 -11.51
CA LYS A 192 3.05 16.09 -11.31
C LYS A 192 3.68 17.46 -11.58
N SER A 193 3.27 18.09 -12.68
CA SER A 193 3.78 19.42 -13.05
C SER A 193 3.40 20.48 -12.00
N ARG A 194 2.22 20.39 -11.40
CA ARG A 194 1.78 21.30 -10.32
C ARG A 194 2.55 21.04 -9.02
N GLU A 195 2.76 19.78 -8.64
CA GLU A 195 3.49 19.43 -7.42
C GLU A 195 4.98 19.84 -7.50
N VAL A 196 5.60 19.69 -8.66
CA VAL A 196 6.97 20.18 -8.91
C VAL A 196 7.02 21.70 -8.83
N LEU A 197 6.03 22.41 -9.37
CA LEU A 197 5.94 23.87 -9.29
C LEU A 197 5.72 24.39 -7.88
N GLU A 198 4.92 23.69 -7.06
CA GLU A 198 4.72 24.05 -5.65
C GLU A 198 5.99 23.79 -4.81
N LYS A 199 6.63 22.64 -4.99
CA LYS A 199 7.91 22.34 -4.35
C LYS A 199 9.02 23.34 -4.74
N THR A 200 9.04 23.81 -5.98
CA THR A 200 10.02 24.80 -6.45
C THR A 200 9.73 26.19 -5.86
N LYS A 201 8.47 26.57 -5.69
CA LYS A 201 8.07 27.84 -5.06
C LYS A 201 8.45 27.87 -3.57
N THR A 202 8.21 26.78 -2.83
CA THR A 202 8.58 26.69 -1.41
C THR A 202 10.09 26.71 -1.17
N ILE A 203 10.90 26.25 -2.13
CA ILE A 203 12.36 26.35 -2.04
C ILE A 203 12.84 27.78 -2.28
N HIS A 204 12.18 28.53 -3.19
CA HIS A 204 12.54 29.93 -3.46
C HIS A 204 12.13 30.90 -2.35
N GLU A 205 11.05 30.65 -1.62
CA GLU A 205 10.62 31.48 -0.49
C GLU A 205 11.51 31.32 0.76
N ASN A 206 12.24 30.22 0.88
CA ASN A 206 13.12 29.93 2.03
C ASN A 206 14.62 30.17 1.76
N SER A 207 15.01 30.69 0.60
CA SER A 207 16.40 31.06 0.32
C SER A 207 16.64 32.49 0.76
N PRO A 208 17.50 32.76 1.78
CA PRO A 208 17.91 34.10 2.09
C PRO A 208 18.71 34.63 0.89
N SER A 209 18.23 35.71 0.30
CA SER A 209 18.90 36.44 -0.79
C SER A 209 20.26 36.95 -0.29
N ALA A 210 21.32 36.25 -0.64
CA ALA A 210 22.70 36.61 -0.38
C ALA A 210 23.33 37.23 -1.64
N PHE A 211 22.70 38.26 -2.18
CA PHE A 211 23.36 39.18 -3.12
C PHE A 211 22.60 40.51 -3.12
N MET A 212 23.02 41.39 -2.24
CA MET A 212 22.76 42.80 -2.49
C MET A 212 24.08 43.57 -2.46
N ASP A 213 24.40 43.99 -3.60
CA ASP A 213 25.51 44.79 -4.07
C ASP A 213 25.59 46.13 -3.35
N ASN A 214 26.83 46.55 -2.99
CA ASN A 214 27.17 47.85 -2.50
C ASN A 214 27.03 48.90 -3.62
N SER A 215 26.09 49.80 -3.44
CA SER A 215 26.26 51.15 -4.04
C SER A 215 25.72 52.23 -3.10
N VAL A 216 26.62 53.09 -2.79
CA VAL A 216 26.55 54.30 -1.96
C VAL A 216 25.52 55.28 -2.47
N SER A 217 24.67 55.83 -1.59
CA SER A 217 24.46 57.29 -1.54
C SER A 217 23.68 57.71 -0.29
N ASN A 218 24.22 58.72 0.28
CA ASN A 218 23.92 59.56 1.41
C ASN A 218 22.53 60.21 1.37
N GLN A 219 21.78 60.22 2.52
CA GLN A 219 21.20 61.42 3.13
C GLN A 219 20.24 61.10 4.29
N GLN A 220 20.69 61.53 5.47
CA GLN A 220 20.06 62.25 6.60
C GLN A 220 18.60 61.97 7.07
N VAL A 221 18.57 61.56 8.33
CA VAL A 221 17.81 62.08 9.49
C VAL A 221 16.29 61.89 9.55
N SER A 222 15.82 61.08 10.48
CA SER A 222 15.22 61.53 11.73
C SER A 222 14.65 60.36 12.59
N ASN A 223 14.81 60.49 13.90
CA ASN A 223 14.35 59.66 14.99
C ASN A 223 12.87 59.30 14.97
N LYS A 224 12.53 58.05 15.33
CA LYS A 224 11.70 57.81 16.51
C LYS A 224 11.68 56.31 16.87
N ASP A 225 11.95 56.09 18.16
CA ASP A 225 11.94 54.81 18.88
C ASP A 225 10.65 53.96 18.74
N LYS A 226 10.85 52.64 18.58
CA LYS A 226 10.16 51.63 19.41
C LYS A 226 10.90 50.30 19.31
N PRO A 227 11.11 49.56 20.44
CA PRO A 227 11.94 48.37 20.48
C PRO A 227 11.18 47.14 19.97
N ALA A 228 11.84 46.37 19.10
CA ALA A 228 11.42 45.06 18.68
C ALA A 228 11.50 44.06 19.84
N GLU A 229 10.47 43.29 20.04
CA GLU A 229 10.37 42.23 21.04
C GLU A 229 11.42 41.13 20.81
N GLY A 230 12.46 41.21 21.59
CA GLY A 230 13.54 40.22 21.62
C GLY A 230 13.13 38.92 22.29
N ASN A 231 13.35 37.89 21.57
CA ASN A 231 13.45 36.47 21.83
C ASN A 231 13.39 36.05 23.31
N ARG A 232 12.28 35.50 23.79
CA ARG A 232 12.05 35.00 25.18
C ARG A 232 13.14 34.03 25.66
N ARG A 233 13.84 33.37 24.75
CA ARG A 233 14.90 32.39 25.05
C ARG A 233 16.19 33.07 25.50
N LEU A 234 16.55 34.20 24.91
CA LEU A 234 17.73 35.00 25.29
C LEU A 234 17.54 35.65 26.66
N ARG A 235 16.35 36.15 27.01
CA ARG A 235 16.06 36.69 28.34
C ARG A 235 16.17 35.62 29.45
N ARG A 236 15.79 34.35 29.19
CA ARG A 236 15.94 33.25 30.17
C ARG A 236 17.40 32.86 30.39
N LEU A 237 18.25 32.95 29.37
CA LEU A 237 19.68 32.65 29.49
C LEU A 237 20.44 33.75 30.25
N GLN A 238 20.10 35.02 30.00
CA GLN A 238 20.69 36.16 30.75
C GLN A 238 20.27 36.17 32.22
N ALA A 239 19.01 35.81 32.53
CA ALA A 239 18.55 35.69 33.91
C ALA A 239 19.25 34.56 34.69
N LYS A 240 19.60 33.43 34.02
CA LYS A 240 20.39 32.35 34.63
C LYS A 240 21.87 32.74 34.87
N ALA A 241 22.46 33.51 33.97
CA ALA A 241 23.84 33.97 34.09
C ALA A 241 24.03 34.97 35.27
N ASN A 242 23.05 35.86 35.46
CA ASN A 242 23.09 36.84 36.56
C ASN A 242 22.83 36.24 37.96
N ARG A 243 22.14 35.08 38.04
CA ARG A 243 21.99 34.35 39.32
C ARG A 243 23.27 33.61 39.76
N LYS A 244 24.17 33.27 38.84
CA LYS A 244 25.47 32.64 39.18
C LYS A 244 26.56 33.62 39.60
N LYS A 245 26.37 34.93 39.40
CA LYS A 245 27.34 35.96 39.84
C LYS A 245 27.03 36.56 41.20
N LYS A 246 25.98 36.09 41.89
CA LYS A 246 25.57 36.56 43.23
C LYS A 246 25.65 35.48 44.32
N LYS A 247 26.49 34.45 44.12
CA LYS A 247 26.87 33.51 45.17
C LYS A 247 28.37 33.49 45.31
#